data_aa7ba5e873762eb7aeffa39779e8845c
#
_entry.id   aa7ba5e873762eb7aeffa39779e8845c
#
_cell.length_a   1.000
_cell.length_b   1.000
_cell.length_c   1.000
_cell.angle_alpha   90.00
_cell.angle_beta   90.00
_cell.angle_gamma   90.00
#
_symmetry.space_group_name_H-M   'P 1'
#
loop_
_entity.id
_entity.type
_entity.pdbx_description
1 polymer ?
#
loop_
_entity_poly.entity_id
_entity_poly.type
_entity_poly.pdbx_seq_one_letter_code
_entity_poly.pdbx_strand_id
1 'polypeptide(L)'
;PDSGNTTYDNKQLNKISIQERAFTRSVMSQMQTLVFNFNVKDVIEMGWLQRGNSDFSSNFSMAFEAVTTECNVNNLIHRKFNSLSGGEQRRVHFARTLLQLWRPSQSNDPRYLLLDEPTANLDLSSEMLLMNILKARASSNVGILVILHDLNLASHFADKIAIMKDGEIKAFGKPEEIMTDDFLTSIYEVPIKVKYEPLRVHYY
;
A
#
# COMPACT_ATOMS: atom_id res chain seq x y z
N PRO A 1 -1.45 8.80 -19.38
CA PRO A 1 -2.87 9.03 -19.68
C PRO A 1 -2.98 9.72 -21.05
N ASP A 2 -4.01 9.38 -21.80
CA ASP A 2 -4.25 9.97 -23.13
C ASP A 2 -4.72 11.42 -23.00
N SER A 3 -5.28 11.78 -21.84
CA SER A 3 -5.67 13.15 -21.49
C SER A 3 -5.63 13.37 -19.98
N GLY A 4 -5.72 14.63 -19.55
CA GLY A 4 -5.71 15.04 -18.16
C GLY A 4 -4.30 15.25 -17.59
N ASN A 5 -4.25 15.64 -16.31
CA ASN A 5 -3.02 15.94 -15.60
C ASN A 5 -2.97 15.18 -14.26
N THR A 6 -1.79 14.70 -13.92
CA THR A 6 -1.50 14.13 -12.59
C THR A 6 -0.59 15.09 -11.83
N THR A 7 -0.95 15.39 -10.59
CA THR A 7 -0.17 16.28 -9.73
C THR A 7 0.16 15.62 -8.40
N TYR A 8 1.31 15.94 -7.82
CA TYR A 8 1.68 15.71 -6.43
C TYR A 8 1.92 17.07 -5.79
N ASP A 9 1.22 17.38 -4.69
CA ASP A 9 1.35 18.66 -3.98
C ASP A 9 1.31 19.87 -4.93
N ASN A 10 0.32 19.90 -5.85
CA ASN A 10 0.13 20.91 -6.88
C ASN A 10 1.24 21.02 -7.96
N LYS A 11 2.28 20.16 -7.91
CA LYS A 11 3.28 20.05 -8.98
C LYS A 11 2.86 19.00 -10.00
N GLN A 12 2.90 19.31 -11.27
CA GLN A 12 2.64 18.37 -12.34
C GLN A 12 3.68 17.24 -12.34
N LEU A 13 3.22 15.98 -12.47
CA LEU A 13 4.07 14.80 -12.43
C LEU A 13 5.23 14.83 -13.43
N ASN A 14 5.02 15.38 -14.63
CA ASN A 14 6.04 15.51 -15.67
C ASN A 14 7.14 16.53 -15.33
N LYS A 15 6.91 17.43 -14.36
CA LYS A 15 7.87 18.41 -13.87
C LYS A 15 8.66 17.92 -12.65
N ILE A 16 8.35 16.74 -12.12
CA ILE A 16 9.03 16.15 -10.98
C ILE A 16 10.05 15.16 -11.51
N SER A 17 11.31 15.28 -11.09
CA SER A 17 12.38 14.38 -11.52
C SER A 17 12.11 12.94 -11.05
N ILE A 18 12.71 11.94 -11.72
CA ILE A 18 12.58 10.53 -11.35
C ILE A 18 13.09 10.31 -9.91
N GLN A 19 14.18 10.95 -9.53
CA GLN A 19 14.74 10.86 -8.18
C GLN A 19 13.78 11.45 -7.14
N GLU A 20 13.27 12.67 -7.35
CA GLU A 20 12.30 13.29 -6.45
C GLU A 20 11.04 12.42 -6.31
N ARG A 21 10.53 11.86 -7.41
CA ARG A 21 9.40 10.91 -7.35
C ARG A 21 9.72 9.66 -6.54
N ALA A 22 10.91 9.09 -6.69
CA ALA A 22 11.32 7.90 -5.96
C ALA A 22 11.43 8.16 -4.45
N PHE A 23 11.80 9.37 -4.05
CA PHE A 23 11.83 9.76 -2.64
C PHE A 23 10.45 10.10 -2.07
N THR A 24 9.55 10.60 -2.89
CA THR A 24 8.22 11.05 -2.45
C THR A 24 7.19 9.91 -2.50
N ARG A 25 7.34 8.96 -3.44
CA ARG A 25 6.35 7.92 -3.72
C ARG A 25 6.97 6.54 -3.76
N SER A 26 6.34 5.58 -3.10
CA SER A 26 6.59 4.15 -3.31
C SER A 26 5.35 3.45 -3.89
N VAL A 27 5.59 2.44 -4.70
CA VAL A 27 4.53 1.69 -5.38
C VAL A 27 4.74 0.20 -5.15
N MET A 28 3.67 -0.48 -4.72
CA MET A 28 3.58 -1.93 -4.69
C MET A 28 2.58 -2.38 -5.74
N SER A 29 3.05 -2.94 -6.85
CA SER A 29 2.19 -3.50 -7.90
C SER A 29 1.73 -4.90 -7.55
N GLN A 30 0.63 -5.34 -8.17
CA GLN A 30 -0.04 -6.62 -7.95
C GLN A 30 0.93 -7.81 -8.14
N MET A 31 1.72 -7.81 -9.21
CA MET A 31 2.69 -8.86 -9.52
C MET A 31 4.10 -8.31 -9.52
N GLN A 32 4.97 -8.91 -8.71
CA GLN A 32 6.41 -8.61 -8.67
C GLN A 32 7.19 -9.92 -8.70
N THR A 33 7.46 -10.41 -9.91
CA THR A 33 8.30 -11.59 -10.09
C THR A 33 9.78 -11.21 -10.07
N LEU A 34 10.55 -11.88 -9.24
CA LEU A 34 12.01 -11.77 -9.24
C LEU A 34 12.60 -12.95 -10.00
N VAL A 35 13.29 -12.67 -11.10
CA VAL A 35 13.90 -13.70 -11.98
C VAL A 35 15.08 -14.38 -11.29
N PHE A 36 15.82 -13.63 -10.45
CA PHE A 36 16.99 -14.13 -9.76
C PHE A 36 16.69 -14.57 -8.33
N ASN A 37 17.46 -15.55 -7.85
CA ASN A 37 17.26 -16.14 -6.52
C ASN A 37 17.97 -15.33 -5.42
N PHE A 38 17.48 -14.12 -5.18
CA PHE A 38 17.97 -13.23 -4.12
C PHE A 38 17.65 -13.76 -2.72
N ASN A 39 18.42 -13.34 -1.70
CA ASN A 39 17.99 -13.46 -0.32
C ASN A 39 16.92 -12.42 -0.01
N VAL A 40 16.09 -12.70 0.98
CA VAL A 40 15.05 -11.74 1.43
C VAL A 40 15.65 -10.41 1.82
N LYS A 41 16.79 -10.42 2.52
CA LYS A 41 17.55 -9.21 2.85
C LYS A 41 17.83 -8.35 1.62
N ASP A 42 18.36 -8.95 0.56
CA ASP A 42 18.73 -8.24 -0.67
C ASP A 42 17.48 -7.61 -1.33
N VAL A 43 16.36 -8.34 -1.33
CA VAL A 43 15.07 -7.83 -1.88
C VAL A 43 14.57 -6.60 -1.12
N ILE A 44 14.62 -6.65 0.20
CA ILE A 44 14.19 -5.51 1.02
C ILE A 44 15.13 -4.31 0.82
N GLU A 45 16.45 -4.55 0.78
CA GLU A 45 17.48 -3.53 0.55
C GLU A 45 17.31 -2.79 -0.78
N MET A 46 16.73 -3.41 -1.81
CA MET A 46 16.40 -2.72 -3.08
C MET A 46 15.45 -1.50 -2.86
N GLY A 47 14.71 -1.47 -1.77
CA GLY A 47 13.91 -0.31 -1.37
C GLY A 47 14.72 0.87 -0.86
N TRP A 48 15.99 0.66 -0.47
CA TRP A 48 16.82 1.73 0.09
C TRP A 48 17.44 2.62 -0.99
N LEU A 49 16.73 3.67 -1.40
CA LEU A 49 17.17 4.59 -2.47
C LEU A 49 18.22 5.62 -2.02
N GLN A 50 18.45 5.74 -0.73
CA GLN A 50 19.28 6.81 -0.15
C GLN A 50 20.73 6.40 0.06
N ARG A 51 21.18 5.33 -0.59
CA ARG A 51 22.52 4.76 -0.42
C ARG A 51 23.67 5.73 -0.67
N GLY A 52 23.45 6.79 -1.43
CA GLY A 52 24.45 7.82 -1.73
C GLY A 52 24.30 9.12 -0.93
N ASN A 53 23.28 9.25 -0.09
CA ASN A 53 23.08 10.45 0.73
C ASN A 53 23.60 10.21 2.15
N SER A 54 24.66 10.92 2.54
CA SER A 54 25.31 10.80 3.85
C SER A 54 24.36 11.00 5.02
N ASP A 55 23.34 11.86 4.88
CA ASP A 55 22.40 12.18 5.94
C ASP A 55 21.50 11.02 6.33
N PHE A 56 21.27 10.07 5.40
CA PHE A 56 20.39 8.93 5.63
C PHE A 56 21.14 7.59 5.68
N SER A 57 22.34 7.50 5.17
CA SER A 57 23.11 6.24 5.13
C SER A 57 23.36 5.67 6.52
N SER A 58 23.59 6.51 7.53
CA SER A 58 23.74 6.14 8.94
C SER A 58 22.48 5.52 9.54
N ASN A 59 21.31 5.77 8.98
CA ASN A 59 20.02 5.28 9.48
C ASN A 59 19.56 3.96 8.86
N PHE A 60 20.34 3.40 7.91
CA PHE A 60 19.92 2.19 7.20
C PHE A 60 19.60 1.02 8.13
N SER A 61 20.48 0.71 9.08
CA SER A 61 20.25 -0.42 10.01
C SER A 61 18.99 -0.24 10.82
N MET A 62 18.75 0.97 11.33
CA MET A 62 17.52 1.30 12.07
C MET A 62 16.27 1.19 11.19
N ALA A 63 16.34 1.72 9.97
CA ALA A 63 15.24 1.67 9.01
C ALA A 63 14.90 0.24 8.62
N PHE A 64 15.92 -0.57 8.33
CA PHE A 64 15.79 -1.96 7.94
C PHE A 64 15.17 -2.80 9.07
N GLU A 65 15.69 -2.67 10.29
CA GLU A 65 15.15 -3.35 11.48
C GLU A 65 13.69 -2.95 11.74
N ALA A 66 13.39 -1.66 11.66
CA ALA A 66 12.02 -1.16 11.87
C ALA A 66 11.02 -1.80 10.88
N VAL A 67 11.31 -1.77 9.58
CA VAL A 67 10.37 -2.30 8.58
C VAL A 67 10.29 -3.82 8.58
N THR A 68 11.39 -4.52 8.88
CA THR A 68 11.39 -5.99 8.94
C THR A 68 10.62 -6.50 10.15
N THR A 69 10.71 -5.80 11.28
CA THR A 69 9.93 -6.08 12.49
C THR A 69 8.46 -5.79 12.26
N GLU A 70 8.13 -4.61 11.74
CA GLU A 70 6.76 -4.18 11.46
C GLU A 70 6.03 -5.14 10.52
N CYS A 71 6.70 -5.63 9.47
CA CYS A 71 6.14 -6.58 8.50
C CYS A 71 6.24 -8.05 8.94
N ASN A 72 6.79 -8.34 10.11
CA ASN A 72 7.01 -9.71 10.62
C ASN A 72 7.78 -10.60 9.61
N VAL A 73 8.94 -10.11 9.15
CA VAL A 73 9.80 -10.81 8.18
C VAL A 73 11.24 -11.02 8.69
N ASN A 74 11.55 -10.67 9.95
CA ASN A 74 12.88 -10.79 10.54
C ASN A 74 13.47 -12.20 10.46
N ASN A 75 12.63 -13.21 10.69
CA ASN A 75 13.01 -14.63 10.63
C ASN A 75 13.23 -15.12 9.20
N LEU A 76 12.91 -14.34 8.18
CA LEU A 76 13.01 -14.71 6.78
C LEU A 76 14.25 -14.12 6.09
N ILE A 77 14.94 -13.15 6.68
CA ILE A 77 15.97 -12.31 6.02
C ILE A 77 17.12 -13.11 5.38
N HIS A 78 17.44 -14.28 5.92
CA HIS A 78 18.51 -15.16 5.41
C HIS A 78 18.01 -16.24 4.43
N ARG A 79 16.68 -16.36 4.25
CA ARG A 79 16.09 -17.32 3.32
C ARG A 79 16.14 -16.81 1.89
N LYS A 80 16.08 -17.74 0.94
CA LYS A 80 15.90 -17.39 -0.48
C LYS A 80 14.47 -16.95 -0.74
N PHE A 81 14.30 -15.81 -1.42
CA PHE A 81 12.98 -15.23 -1.72
C PHE A 81 12.05 -16.24 -2.42
N ASN A 82 12.59 -16.98 -3.40
CA ASN A 82 11.81 -17.96 -4.18
C ASN A 82 11.40 -19.20 -3.36
N SER A 83 11.95 -19.40 -2.14
CA SER A 83 11.56 -20.48 -1.24
C SER A 83 10.41 -20.10 -0.28
N LEU A 84 9.97 -18.87 -0.34
CA LEU A 84 8.92 -18.34 0.52
C LEU A 84 7.53 -18.69 -0.03
N SER A 85 6.55 -18.82 0.87
CA SER A 85 5.14 -18.84 0.49
C SER A 85 4.71 -17.51 -0.15
N GLY A 86 3.61 -17.51 -0.92
CA GLY A 86 3.11 -16.28 -1.55
C GLY A 86 2.85 -15.15 -0.56
N GLY A 87 2.28 -15.47 0.61
CA GLY A 87 2.06 -14.49 1.67
C GLY A 87 3.35 -13.94 2.27
N GLU A 88 4.37 -14.79 2.49
CA GLU A 88 5.69 -14.34 2.95
C GLU A 88 6.35 -13.43 1.91
N GLN A 89 6.31 -13.80 0.62
CA GLN A 89 6.81 -12.96 -0.47
C GLN A 89 6.12 -11.60 -0.50
N ARG A 90 4.80 -11.57 -0.29
CA ARG A 90 4.00 -10.35 -0.25
C ARG A 90 4.45 -9.43 0.89
N ARG A 91 4.63 -9.98 2.11
CA ARG A 91 5.14 -9.20 3.24
C ARG A 91 6.57 -8.67 3.01
N VAL A 92 7.44 -9.44 2.34
CA VAL A 92 8.79 -8.98 1.96
C VAL A 92 8.73 -7.82 0.95
N HIS A 93 7.88 -7.90 -0.06
CA HIS A 93 7.68 -6.79 -1.00
C HIS A 93 7.08 -5.56 -0.31
N PHE A 94 6.19 -5.77 0.64
CA PHE A 94 5.63 -4.67 1.42
C PHE A 94 6.71 -4.00 2.30
N ALA A 95 7.56 -4.78 2.97
CA ALA A 95 8.69 -4.25 3.74
C ALA A 95 9.66 -3.44 2.84
N ARG A 96 9.98 -3.93 1.62
CA ARG A 96 10.75 -3.18 0.62
C ARG A 96 10.11 -1.85 0.27
N THR A 97 8.79 -1.86 0.07
CA THR A 97 8.00 -0.67 -0.29
C THR A 97 7.99 0.36 0.85
N LEU A 98 7.87 -0.10 2.10
CA LEU A 98 7.96 0.76 3.28
C LEU A 98 9.38 1.32 3.49
N LEU A 99 10.41 0.51 3.24
CA LEU A 99 11.80 0.95 3.37
C LEU A 99 12.13 2.09 2.40
N GLN A 100 11.56 2.09 1.21
CA GLN A 100 11.74 3.18 0.24
C GLN A 100 11.25 4.52 0.79
N LEU A 101 10.14 4.52 1.53
CA LEU A 101 9.54 5.72 2.13
C LEU A 101 10.01 6.01 3.55
N TRP A 102 10.88 5.16 4.10
CA TRP A 102 11.33 5.36 5.47
C TRP A 102 12.03 6.72 5.63
N ARG A 103 11.73 7.41 6.70
CA ARG A 103 12.35 8.70 7.10
C ARG A 103 12.51 8.70 8.61
N PRO A 104 13.50 9.44 9.13
CA PRO A 104 13.55 9.76 10.54
C PRO A 104 12.25 10.43 10.99
N SER A 105 11.87 10.23 12.25
CA SER A 105 10.60 10.72 12.82
C SER A 105 10.40 12.24 12.73
N GLN A 106 11.47 13.00 12.55
CA GLN A 106 11.44 14.47 12.45
C GLN A 106 11.18 14.99 11.01
N SER A 107 11.13 14.12 10.00
CA SER A 107 10.88 14.56 8.62
C SER A 107 9.40 14.78 8.39
N ASN A 108 9.06 15.99 7.94
CA ASN A 108 7.70 16.39 7.53
C ASN A 108 7.50 16.31 6.01
N ASP A 109 8.45 15.75 5.25
CA ASP A 109 8.34 15.64 3.81
C ASP A 109 7.11 14.81 3.41
N PRO A 110 6.33 15.26 2.42
CA PRO A 110 5.17 14.51 1.94
C PRO A 110 5.60 13.16 1.36
N ARG A 111 4.87 12.11 1.70
CA ARG A 111 5.13 10.74 1.25
C ARG A 111 3.84 10.09 0.79
N TYR A 112 3.92 9.35 -0.29
CA TYR A 112 2.77 8.67 -0.89
C TYR A 112 3.05 7.18 -1.08
N LEU A 113 2.11 6.36 -0.69
CA LEU A 113 2.14 4.92 -0.84
C LEU A 113 1.00 4.48 -1.75
N LEU A 114 1.33 3.89 -2.87
CA LEU A 114 0.37 3.38 -3.84
C LEU A 114 0.46 1.85 -3.85
N LEU A 115 -0.65 1.17 -3.55
CA LEU A 115 -0.69 -0.28 -3.43
C LEU A 115 -1.80 -0.85 -4.30
N ASP A 116 -1.40 -1.79 -5.14
CA ASP A 116 -2.32 -2.49 -6.03
C ASP A 116 -2.56 -3.90 -5.48
N GLU A 117 -3.76 -4.14 -4.93
CA GLU A 117 -4.20 -5.38 -4.30
C GLU A 117 -3.18 -5.97 -3.30
N PRO A 118 -2.73 -5.21 -2.30
CA PRO A 118 -1.66 -5.66 -1.42
C PRO A 118 -2.05 -6.85 -0.54
N THR A 119 -3.33 -7.11 -0.35
CA THR A 119 -3.88 -8.20 0.48
C THR A 119 -4.16 -9.49 -0.29
N ALA A 120 -4.01 -9.49 -1.62
CA ALA A 120 -4.28 -10.68 -2.42
C ALA A 120 -3.43 -11.89 -1.99
N ASN A 121 -4.08 -13.05 -1.79
CA ASN A 121 -3.46 -14.31 -1.36
C ASN A 121 -2.80 -14.27 0.02
N LEU A 122 -3.16 -13.33 0.88
CA LEU A 122 -2.78 -13.34 2.29
C LEU A 122 -3.79 -14.15 3.12
N ASP A 123 -3.30 -14.78 4.19
CA ASP A 123 -4.17 -15.22 5.27
C ASP A 123 -4.71 -14.01 6.06
N LEU A 124 -5.80 -14.20 6.79
CA LEU A 124 -6.48 -13.15 7.53
C LEU A 124 -5.54 -12.39 8.49
N SER A 125 -4.62 -13.09 9.15
CA SER A 125 -3.70 -12.48 10.11
C SER A 125 -2.69 -11.55 9.41
N SER A 126 -2.16 -11.97 8.27
CA SER A 126 -1.24 -11.18 7.44
C SER A 126 -1.94 -9.99 6.77
N GLU A 127 -3.19 -10.19 6.34
CA GLU A 127 -4.03 -9.11 5.80
C GLU A 127 -4.28 -8.02 6.85
N MET A 128 -4.73 -8.41 8.05
CA MET A 128 -4.97 -7.48 9.15
C MET A 128 -3.69 -6.77 9.61
N LEU A 129 -2.55 -7.48 9.65
CA LEU A 129 -1.26 -6.89 9.94
C LEU A 129 -0.93 -5.77 8.94
N LEU A 130 -1.05 -6.05 7.64
CA LEU A 130 -0.75 -5.09 6.58
C LEU A 130 -1.68 -3.87 6.66
N MET A 131 -2.98 -4.07 6.81
CA MET A 131 -3.95 -2.98 6.89
C MET A 131 -3.75 -2.11 8.14
N ASN A 132 -3.41 -2.69 9.29
CA ASN A 132 -3.08 -1.93 10.49
C ASN A 132 -1.81 -1.10 10.33
N ILE A 133 -0.78 -1.63 9.65
CA ILE A 133 0.42 -0.86 9.31
C ILE A 133 0.05 0.34 8.42
N LEU A 134 -0.78 0.13 7.41
CA LEU A 134 -1.23 1.22 6.52
C LEU A 134 -1.98 2.30 7.31
N LYS A 135 -2.89 1.91 8.21
CA LYS A 135 -3.62 2.87 9.05
C LYS A 135 -2.68 3.68 9.95
N ALA A 136 -1.69 3.04 10.57
CA ALA A 136 -0.69 3.70 11.38
C ALA A 136 0.18 4.68 10.54
N ARG A 137 0.55 4.30 9.32
CA ARG A 137 1.30 5.17 8.39
C ARG A 137 0.48 6.37 7.93
N ALA A 138 -0.82 6.19 7.64
CA ALA A 138 -1.72 7.30 7.30
C ALA A 138 -1.78 8.32 8.44
N SER A 139 -1.87 7.86 9.69
CA SER A 139 -1.84 8.73 10.87
C SER A 139 -0.49 9.45 11.07
N SER A 140 0.57 9.00 10.39
CA SER A 140 1.92 9.58 10.42
C SER A 140 2.23 10.41 9.17
N ASN A 141 1.23 11.05 8.59
CA ASN A 141 1.35 11.96 7.43
C ASN A 141 1.86 11.28 6.15
N VAL A 142 1.46 10.02 5.91
CA VAL A 142 1.66 9.33 4.63
C VAL A 142 0.33 9.28 3.89
N GLY A 143 0.28 9.86 2.69
CA GLY A 143 -0.87 9.73 1.80
C GLY A 143 -0.90 8.30 1.22
N ILE A 144 -2.01 7.58 1.39
CA ILE A 144 -2.10 6.18 0.98
C ILE A 144 -3.25 5.99 -0.01
N LEU A 145 -2.95 5.41 -1.16
CA LEU A 145 -3.93 4.92 -2.12
C LEU A 145 -3.80 3.40 -2.23
N VAL A 146 -4.89 2.70 -1.91
CA VAL A 146 -4.95 1.23 -1.97
C VAL A 146 -6.07 0.80 -2.90
N ILE A 147 -5.78 -0.12 -3.81
CA ILE A 147 -6.81 -0.82 -4.58
C ILE A 147 -7.16 -2.10 -3.81
N LEU A 148 -8.43 -2.28 -3.50
CA LEU A 148 -8.97 -3.42 -2.76
C LEU A 148 -10.19 -3.99 -3.49
N HIS A 149 -10.38 -5.31 -3.39
CA HIS A 149 -11.60 -5.98 -3.83
C HIS A 149 -12.60 -6.21 -2.70
N ASP A 150 -12.12 -6.30 -1.46
CA ASP A 150 -12.97 -6.52 -0.30
C ASP A 150 -13.58 -5.19 0.18
N LEU A 151 -14.91 -5.08 0.03
CA LEU A 151 -15.68 -3.91 0.46
C LEU A 151 -15.68 -3.74 1.97
N ASN A 152 -15.62 -4.82 2.74
CA ASN A 152 -15.58 -4.74 4.21
C ASN A 152 -14.22 -4.23 4.68
N LEU A 153 -13.13 -4.67 4.07
CA LEU A 153 -11.80 -4.10 4.33
C LEU A 153 -11.76 -2.62 3.98
N ALA A 154 -12.24 -2.25 2.79
CA ALA A 154 -12.29 -0.87 2.37
C ALA A 154 -13.12 -0.01 3.34
N SER A 155 -14.31 -0.47 3.73
CA SER A 155 -15.19 0.27 4.65
C SER A 155 -14.60 0.46 6.05
N HIS A 156 -13.80 -0.51 6.51
CA HIS A 156 -13.23 -0.49 7.86
C HIS A 156 -11.97 0.41 7.96
N PHE A 157 -11.15 0.43 6.92
CA PHE A 157 -9.83 1.07 6.98
C PHE A 157 -9.74 2.41 6.26
N ALA A 158 -10.53 2.63 5.20
CA ALA A 158 -10.41 3.82 4.38
C ALA A 158 -11.09 5.04 5.01
N ASP A 159 -10.45 6.21 4.88
CA ASP A 159 -11.06 7.50 5.22
C ASP A 159 -11.99 7.98 4.09
N LYS A 160 -11.67 7.59 2.84
CA LYS A 160 -12.50 7.83 1.64
C LYS A 160 -12.36 6.66 0.68
N ILE A 161 -13.43 6.36 -0.04
CA ILE A 161 -13.49 5.31 -1.06
C ILE A 161 -13.83 5.93 -2.42
N ALA A 162 -13.15 5.48 -3.47
CA ALA A 162 -13.55 5.68 -4.86
C ALA A 162 -14.05 4.35 -5.41
N ILE A 163 -15.29 4.29 -5.88
CA ILE A 163 -15.83 3.11 -6.55
C ILE A 163 -15.76 3.33 -8.05
N MET A 164 -15.09 2.43 -8.74
CA MET A 164 -14.90 2.48 -10.19
C MET A 164 -15.66 1.35 -10.89
N LYS A 165 -16.28 1.68 -12.01
CA LYS A 165 -16.88 0.71 -12.95
C LYS A 165 -16.69 1.23 -14.37
N ASP A 166 -16.32 0.37 -15.30
CA ASP A 166 -16.13 0.67 -16.73
C ASP A 166 -15.16 1.85 -16.98
N GLY A 167 -14.08 1.93 -16.18
CA GLY A 167 -13.06 2.98 -16.31
C GLY A 167 -13.47 4.35 -15.75
N GLU A 168 -14.64 4.46 -15.12
CA GLU A 168 -15.15 5.71 -14.55
C GLU A 168 -15.31 5.62 -13.03
N ILE A 169 -15.07 6.74 -12.35
CA ILE A 169 -15.40 6.86 -10.91
C ILE A 169 -16.92 7.10 -10.80
N LYS A 170 -17.64 6.12 -10.27
CA LYS A 170 -19.09 6.18 -10.07
C LYS A 170 -19.48 6.83 -8.74
N ALA A 171 -18.61 6.73 -7.73
CA ALA A 171 -18.77 7.43 -6.45
C ALA A 171 -17.42 7.72 -5.81
N PHE A 172 -17.35 8.80 -5.03
CA PHE A 172 -16.21 9.17 -4.20
C PHE A 172 -16.69 9.87 -2.94
N GLY A 173 -16.35 9.34 -1.77
CA GLY A 173 -16.79 9.91 -0.49
C GLY A 173 -16.35 9.04 0.69
N LYS A 174 -16.90 9.33 1.85
CA LYS A 174 -16.72 8.47 3.03
C LYS A 174 -17.48 7.15 2.86
N PRO A 175 -16.99 6.05 3.47
CA PRO A 175 -17.65 4.75 3.35
C PRO A 175 -19.15 4.81 3.69
N GLU A 176 -19.52 5.44 4.79
CA GLU A 176 -20.91 5.56 5.28
C GLU A 176 -21.82 6.39 4.36
N GLU A 177 -21.24 7.26 3.52
CA GLU A 177 -21.98 8.12 2.60
C GLU A 177 -22.29 7.42 1.27
N ILE A 178 -21.36 6.58 0.79
CA ILE A 178 -21.44 6.04 -0.57
C ILE A 178 -21.80 4.54 -0.61
N MET A 179 -21.56 3.79 0.47
CA MET A 179 -21.84 2.35 0.50
C MET A 179 -23.28 2.07 0.92
N THR A 180 -24.23 2.24 -0.01
CA THR A 180 -25.65 1.97 0.21
C THR A 180 -26.10 0.70 -0.50
N ASP A 181 -27.15 0.04 -0.03
CA ASP A 181 -27.74 -1.18 -0.62
C ASP A 181 -27.95 -1.03 -2.13
N ASP A 182 -28.70 0.01 -2.51
CA ASP A 182 -29.14 0.24 -3.88
C ASP A 182 -27.96 0.55 -4.79
N PHE A 183 -27.04 1.41 -4.32
CA PHE A 183 -25.88 1.79 -5.11
C PHE A 183 -24.93 0.60 -5.34
N LEU A 184 -24.55 -0.12 -4.27
CA LEU A 184 -23.66 -1.28 -4.41
C LEU A 184 -24.31 -2.41 -5.24
N THR A 185 -25.62 -2.67 -5.06
CA THR A 185 -26.36 -3.63 -5.87
C THR A 185 -26.31 -3.24 -7.36
N SER A 186 -26.46 -1.95 -7.69
CA SER A 186 -26.39 -1.47 -9.08
C SER A 186 -24.99 -1.58 -9.69
N ILE A 187 -23.94 -1.39 -8.89
CA ILE A 187 -22.54 -1.45 -9.34
C ILE A 187 -22.10 -2.89 -9.57
N TYR A 188 -22.37 -3.78 -8.60
CA TYR A 188 -21.87 -5.15 -8.59
C TYR A 188 -22.83 -6.14 -9.23
N GLU A 189 -24.07 -5.74 -9.52
CA GLU A 189 -25.13 -6.55 -10.18
C GLU A 189 -25.50 -7.82 -9.40
N VAL A 190 -25.31 -7.78 -8.07
CA VAL A 190 -25.71 -8.83 -7.14
C VAL A 190 -26.46 -8.18 -5.95
N PRO A 191 -27.42 -8.87 -5.33
CA PRO A 191 -28.09 -8.32 -4.14
C PRO A 191 -27.11 -8.07 -3.03
N ILE A 192 -27.02 -6.82 -2.56
CA ILE A 192 -26.14 -6.40 -1.48
C ILE A 192 -26.94 -5.73 -0.38
N LYS A 193 -26.63 -6.07 0.86
CA LYS A 193 -27.16 -5.40 2.06
C LYS A 193 -26.01 -4.81 2.88
N VAL A 194 -26.17 -3.57 3.29
CA VAL A 194 -25.21 -2.84 4.10
C VAL A 194 -25.77 -2.69 5.51
N LYS A 195 -24.99 -3.10 6.51
CA LYS A 195 -25.27 -2.82 7.92
C LYS A 195 -24.37 -1.67 8.35
N TYR A 196 -24.92 -0.69 9.06
CA TYR A 196 -24.20 0.53 9.41
C TYR A 196 -23.56 0.51 10.81
N GLU A 197 -23.93 -0.45 11.66
CA GLU A 197 -23.39 -0.55 13.02
C GLU A 197 -22.94 -1.97 13.37
N PRO A 198 -21.69 -2.34 13.13
CA PRO A 198 -20.65 -1.66 12.34
C PRO A 198 -20.94 -1.73 10.84
N LEU A 199 -20.37 -0.79 10.07
CA LEU A 199 -20.54 -0.79 8.61
C LEU A 199 -19.98 -2.10 8.01
N ARG A 200 -20.88 -2.90 7.42
CA ARG A 200 -20.57 -4.20 6.79
C ARG A 200 -21.42 -4.42 5.54
N VAL A 201 -20.80 -5.04 4.56
CA VAL A 201 -21.41 -5.42 3.30
C VAL A 201 -21.68 -6.93 3.29
N HIS A 202 -22.91 -7.33 2.98
CA HIS A 202 -23.33 -8.72 2.86
C HIS A 202 -23.77 -8.99 1.42
N TYR A 203 -23.29 -10.10 0.86
CA TYR A 203 -23.67 -10.62 -0.46
C TYR A 203 -24.69 -11.76 -0.29
N TYR A 204 -25.68 -11.84 -1.19
CA TYR A 204 -26.71 -12.89 -1.19
C TYR A 204 -26.80 -13.57 -2.55
#